data_0ab59f253bd0cbd366b6e470c2a02582
#
_entry.id   0ab59f253bd0cbd366b6e470c2a02582
#
_cell.length_a   1.000
_cell.length_b   1.000
_cell.length_c   1.000
_cell.angle_alpha   90.00
_cell.angle_beta   90.00
_cell.angle_gamma   90.00
#
_symmetry.space_group_name_H-M   'P 1'
#
loop_
_entity.id
_entity.type
_entity.pdbx_description
1 polymer ?
#
loop_
_entity_poly.entity_id
_entity_poly.type
_entity_poly.pdbx_seq_one_letter_code
_entity_poly.pdbx_strand_id
1 'polypeptide(L)'
;METVTHGQVLARFGHALSDATRSRLLLALREAPGYPAELADLLGATRQNLSNHLACLRGCGLVVAVPEGRRTRYELADIRIRHALDDLLGLVLAVDPAACPDAAENGCC
;
A
#
# COMPACT_ATOMS: atom_id res chain seq x y z
N MET A 1 11.11 18.07 -8.23
CA MET A 1 10.19 17.34 -7.36
C MET A 1 9.19 18.31 -6.73
N GLU A 2 7.93 18.00 -6.81
CA GLU A 2 6.90 18.88 -6.25
C GLU A 2 6.72 18.60 -4.77
N THR A 3 6.51 19.67 -4.01
CA THR A 3 6.16 19.55 -2.59
C THR A 3 4.64 19.39 -2.48
N VAL A 4 4.20 18.36 -1.80
CA VAL A 4 2.76 18.12 -1.58
C VAL A 4 2.31 18.67 -0.24
N THR A 5 1.07 19.11 -0.16
CA THR A 5 0.47 19.59 1.09
C THR A 5 0.15 18.41 2.00
N HIS A 6 -0.09 18.68 3.29
CA HIS A 6 -0.50 17.64 4.24
C HIS A 6 -1.79 16.95 3.79
N GLY A 7 -2.76 17.70 3.27
CA GLY A 7 -3.98 17.11 2.74
C GLY A 7 -3.73 16.18 1.57
N GLN A 8 -2.82 16.55 0.68
CA GLN A 8 -2.45 15.71 -0.46
C GLN A 8 -1.73 14.44 -0.01
N VAL A 9 -0.86 14.53 1.00
CA VAL A 9 -0.20 13.35 1.58
C VAL A 9 -1.24 12.38 2.13
N LEU A 10 -2.17 12.87 2.93
CA LEU A 10 -3.24 12.04 3.49
C LEU A 10 -4.12 11.44 2.41
N ALA A 11 -4.46 12.22 1.37
CA ALA A 11 -5.28 11.71 0.27
C ALA A 11 -4.57 10.61 -0.51
N ARG A 12 -3.28 10.76 -0.77
CA ARG A 12 -2.49 9.72 -1.45
C ARG A 12 -2.41 8.44 -0.63
N PHE A 13 -2.18 8.58 0.67
CA PHE A 13 -2.14 7.44 1.58
C PHE A 13 -3.51 6.77 1.64
N GLY A 14 -4.58 7.55 1.76
CA GLY A 14 -5.95 7.03 1.77
C GLY A 14 -6.29 6.29 0.48
N HIS A 15 -5.90 6.84 -0.67
CA HIS A 15 -6.09 6.17 -1.95
C HIS A 15 -5.37 4.82 -2.00
N ALA A 16 -4.13 4.78 -1.53
CA ALA A 16 -3.36 3.54 -1.49
C ALA A 16 -4.05 2.49 -0.62
N LEU A 17 -4.57 2.91 0.55
CA LEU A 17 -5.22 1.99 1.49
C LEU A 17 -6.64 1.61 1.09
N SER A 18 -7.23 2.26 0.10
CA SER A 18 -8.62 2.01 -0.30
C SER A 18 -8.81 0.71 -1.07
N ASP A 19 -7.76 0.08 -1.51
CA ASP A 19 -7.81 -1.20 -2.21
C ASP A 19 -7.22 -2.30 -1.33
N ALA A 20 -7.92 -3.44 -1.21
CA ALA A 20 -7.51 -4.53 -0.33
C ALA A 20 -6.15 -5.10 -0.72
N THR A 21 -5.88 -5.26 -2.02
CA THR A 21 -4.61 -5.80 -2.49
C THR A 21 -3.47 -4.83 -2.19
N ARG A 22 -3.67 -3.53 -2.42
CA ARG A 22 -2.65 -2.53 -2.08
C ARG A 22 -2.37 -2.47 -0.59
N SER A 23 -3.42 -2.58 0.24
CA SER A 23 -3.24 -2.62 1.70
C SER A 23 -2.40 -3.82 2.13
N ARG A 24 -2.70 -5.00 1.58
CA ARG A 24 -1.93 -6.22 1.86
C ARG A 24 -0.49 -6.11 1.38
N LEU A 25 -0.29 -5.46 0.23
CA LEU A 25 1.04 -5.24 -0.33
C LEU A 25 1.86 -4.32 0.58
N LEU A 26 1.27 -3.24 1.08
CA LEU A 26 1.94 -2.36 2.04
C LEU A 26 2.28 -3.10 3.34
N LEU A 27 1.40 -3.97 3.82
CA LEU A 27 1.68 -4.78 5.01
C LEU A 27 2.84 -5.76 4.77
N ALA A 28 2.90 -6.35 3.58
CA ALA A 28 4.02 -7.24 3.23
C ALA A 28 5.34 -6.46 3.20
N LEU A 29 5.35 -5.28 2.60
CA LEU A 29 6.55 -4.44 2.51
C LEU A 29 6.93 -3.82 3.87
N ARG A 30 5.98 -3.68 4.78
CA ARG A 30 6.26 -3.28 6.15
C ARG A 30 7.13 -4.32 6.85
N GLU A 31 6.94 -5.60 6.57
CA GLU A 31 7.74 -6.67 7.17
C GLU A 31 9.15 -6.73 6.56
N ALA A 32 9.25 -6.67 5.25
CA ALA A 32 10.53 -6.75 4.55
C ALA A 32 10.41 -6.26 3.12
N PRO A 33 11.49 -5.76 2.52
CA PRO A 33 11.52 -5.51 1.08
C PRO A 33 11.17 -6.78 0.29
N GLY A 34 10.64 -6.63 -0.90
CA GLY A 34 10.21 -7.79 -1.68
C GLY A 34 10.39 -7.59 -3.18
N TYR A 35 10.23 -8.69 -3.89
CA TYR A 35 10.35 -8.74 -5.35
C TYR A 35 8.99 -9.04 -5.97
N PRO A 36 8.69 -8.50 -7.15
CA PRO A 36 7.35 -8.61 -7.73
C PRO A 36 6.81 -10.04 -7.83
N ALA A 37 7.63 -10.98 -8.30
CA ALA A 37 7.17 -12.36 -8.46
C ALA A 37 6.81 -13.01 -7.11
N GLU A 38 7.63 -12.78 -6.09
CA GLU A 38 7.41 -13.31 -4.75
C GLU A 38 6.20 -12.65 -4.08
N LEU A 39 6.05 -11.34 -4.27
CA LEU A 39 4.91 -10.60 -3.74
C LEU A 39 3.61 -11.04 -4.42
N ALA A 40 3.64 -11.28 -5.72
CA ALA A 40 2.47 -11.78 -6.45
C ALA A 40 2.03 -13.14 -5.90
N ASP A 41 2.98 -14.04 -5.70
CA ASP A 41 2.69 -15.36 -5.13
C ASP A 41 2.13 -15.25 -3.71
N LEU A 42 2.75 -14.40 -2.89
CA LEU A 42 2.31 -14.20 -1.51
C LEU A 42 0.88 -13.67 -1.43
N LEU A 43 0.51 -12.76 -2.32
CA LEU A 43 -0.79 -12.11 -2.29
C LEU A 43 -1.84 -12.82 -3.15
N GLY A 44 -1.46 -13.85 -3.88
CA GLY A 44 -2.37 -14.54 -4.79
C GLY A 44 -2.81 -13.67 -5.96
N ALA A 45 -1.99 -12.72 -6.37
CA ALA A 45 -2.28 -11.80 -7.46
C ALA A 45 -1.53 -12.22 -8.72
N THR A 46 -2.05 -11.80 -9.88
CA THR A 46 -1.30 -11.96 -11.12
C THR A 46 -0.12 -10.99 -11.12
N ARG A 47 0.92 -11.31 -11.89
CA ARG A 47 2.08 -10.42 -12.01
C ARG A 47 1.70 -9.07 -12.59
N GLN A 48 0.78 -9.05 -13.55
CA GLN A 48 0.30 -7.80 -14.15
C GLN A 48 -0.43 -6.95 -13.14
N ASN A 49 -1.33 -7.55 -12.36
CA ASN A 49 -2.09 -6.84 -11.35
C ASN A 49 -1.17 -6.28 -10.26
N LEU A 50 -0.23 -7.10 -9.80
CA LEU A 50 0.75 -6.64 -8.82
C LEU A 50 1.60 -5.50 -9.36
N SER A 51 2.04 -5.61 -10.60
CA SER A 51 2.83 -4.56 -11.27
C SER A 51 2.07 -3.23 -11.30
N ASN A 52 0.76 -3.29 -11.60
CA ASN A 52 -0.09 -2.09 -11.59
C ASN A 52 -0.21 -1.47 -10.20
N HIS A 53 -0.37 -2.31 -9.18
CA HIS A 53 -0.43 -1.82 -7.79
C HIS A 53 0.90 -1.22 -7.33
N LEU A 54 2.01 -1.84 -7.66
CA LEU A 54 3.33 -1.31 -7.34
C LEU A 54 3.56 0.05 -8.02
N ALA A 55 3.14 0.18 -9.28
CA ALA A 55 3.24 1.44 -10.01
C ALA A 55 2.40 2.54 -9.33
N CYS A 56 1.20 2.20 -8.88
CA CYS A 56 0.34 3.12 -8.15
C CYS A 56 1.00 3.59 -6.84
N LEU A 57 1.48 2.65 -6.04
CA LEU A 57 2.12 2.97 -4.75
C LEU A 57 3.39 3.81 -4.94
N ARG A 58 4.14 3.50 -5.98
CA ARG A 58 5.35 4.25 -6.32
C ARG A 58 5.01 5.66 -6.77
N GLY A 59 3.97 5.81 -7.59
CA GLY A 59 3.50 7.13 -8.03
C GLY A 59 2.96 7.97 -6.88
N CYS A 60 2.42 7.34 -5.85
CA CYS A 60 1.96 8.03 -4.63
C CYS A 60 3.11 8.37 -3.68
N GLY A 61 4.32 7.89 -3.94
CA GLY A 61 5.46 8.17 -3.08
C GLY A 61 5.59 7.25 -1.87
N LEU A 62 4.85 6.15 -1.82
CA LEU A 62 4.84 5.25 -0.67
C LEU A 62 5.86 4.13 -0.76
N VAL A 63 6.26 3.76 -1.97
CA VAL A 63 7.28 2.74 -2.20
C VAL A 63 8.33 3.23 -3.17
N VAL A 64 9.52 2.65 -3.08
CA VAL A 64 10.60 2.89 -4.01
C VAL A 64 11.04 1.58 -4.64
N ALA A 65 11.55 1.67 -5.88
CA ALA A 65 12.08 0.54 -6.62
C ALA A 65 13.60 0.65 -6.62
N VAL A 66 14.27 -0.40 -6.16
CA VAL A 66 15.73 -0.45 -6.06
C VAL A 66 16.24 -1.50 -7.04
N PRO A 67 16.95 -1.11 -8.10
CA PRO A 67 17.50 -2.08 -9.03
C PRO A 67 18.56 -2.97 -8.37
N GLU A 68 18.48 -4.28 -8.64
CA GLU A 68 19.45 -5.25 -8.16
C GLU A 68 19.78 -6.23 -9.28
N GLY A 69 20.72 -5.88 -10.13
CA GLY A 69 21.05 -6.69 -11.29
C GLY A 69 19.83 -6.82 -12.22
N ARG A 70 19.35 -8.04 -12.41
CA ARG A 70 18.17 -8.30 -13.25
C ARG A 70 16.84 -8.19 -12.51
N ARG A 71 16.90 -8.04 -11.20
CA ARG A 71 15.72 -7.93 -10.35
C ARG A 71 15.52 -6.49 -9.91
N THR A 72 14.30 -6.18 -9.50
CA THR A 72 13.98 -4.90 -8.87
C THR A 72 13.38 -5.21 -7.51
N ARG A 73 14.00 -4.69 -6.46
CA ARG A 73 13.50 -4.81 -5.11
C ARG A 73 12.59 -3.63 -4.81
N TYR A 74 11.46 -3.89 -4.21
CA TYR A 74 10.54 -2.84 -3.75
C TYR A 74 10.56 -2.76 -2.24
N GLU A 75 10.51 -1.53 -1.72
CA GLU A 75 10.48 -1.31 -0.27
C GLU A 75 9.72 -0.02 0.04
N LEU A 76 9.30 0.13 1.29
CA LEU A 76 8.67 1.36 1.73
C LEU A 76 9.63 2.53 1.58
N ALA A 77 9.12 3.67 1.11
CA ALA A 77 9.95 4.83 0.79
C ALA A 77 10.55 5.49 2.02
N ASP A 78 9.91 5.37 3.20
CA ASP A 78 10.32 6.05 4.42
C ASP A 78 9.91 5.21 5.62
N ILE A 79 10.78 5.15 6.62
CA ILE A 79 10.50 4.44 7.88
C ILE A 79 9.23 4.95 8.56
N ARG A 80 8.88 6.21 8.35
CA ARG A 80 7.66 6.80 8.92
C ARG A 80 6.38 6.20 8.32
N ILE A 81 6.45 5.68 7.10
CA ILE A 81 5.32 4.94 6.51
C ILE A 81 5.08 3.67 7.30
N ARG A 82 6.14 2.97 7.67
CA ARG A 82 6.06 1.79 8.52
C ARG A 82 5.43 2.12 9.86
N HIS A 83 5.87 3.20 10.51
CA HIS A 83 5.32 3.62 11.79
C HIS A 83 3.85 4.02 11.67
N ALA A 84 3.48 4.70 10.59
CA ALA A 84 2.08 5.05 10.34
C ALA A 84 1.20 3.80 10.19
N LEU A 85 1.68 2.79 9.47
CA LEU A 85 0.97 1.52 9.33
C LEU A 85 0.84 0.82 10.68
N ASP A 86 1.89 0.81 11.49
CA ASP A 86 1.85 0.24 12.83
C ASP A 86 0.81 0.92 13.70
N ASP A 87 0.75 2.24 13.68
CA ASP A 87 -0.22 3.00 14.45
C ASP A 87 -1.66 2.72 14.00
N LEU A 88 -1.88 2.64 12.69
CA LEU A 88 -3.20 2.30 12.15
C LEU A 88 -3.63 0.88 12.53
N LEU A 89 -2.71 -0.06 12.53
CA LEU A 89 -3.00 -1.44 12.92
C LEU A 89 -3.34 -1.57 14.41
N GLY A 90 -2.90 -0.62 15.21
CA GLY A 90 -3.24 -0.56 16.63
C GLY A 90 -4.64 -0.07 16.92
N LEU A 91 -5.36 0.46 15.92
CA LEU A 91 -6.70 0.95 16.10
C LEU A 91 -7.71 -0.20 16.15
N VAL A 92 -8.68 -0.07 17.05
CA VAL A 92 -9.85 -0.96 17.08
C VAL A 92 -11.03 -0.13 16.63
N LEU A 93 -11.61 -0.54 15.48
CA LEU A 93 -12.71 0.20 14.88
C LEU A 93 -14.06 -0.42 15.24
N ALA A 94 -14.96 0.39 15.80
CA ALA A 94 -16.35 0.00 16.00
C ALA A 94 -17.11 0.30 14.70
N VAL A 95 -17.19 -0.71 13.83
CA VAL A 95 -17.79 -0.55 12.50
C VAL A 95 -19.29 -0.76 12.57
N ASP A 96 -20.05 0.13 11.90
CA ASP A 96 -21.49 -0.05 11.67
C ASP A 96 -21.66 -0.60 10.24
N PRO A 97 -22.00 -1.88 10.10
CA PRO A 97 -22.14 -2.48 8.77
C PRO A 97 -23.27 -1.88 7.93
N ALA A 98 -24.27 -1.28 8.58
CA ALA A 98 -25.37 -0.66 7.85
C ALA A 98 -24.99 0.69 7.28
N ALA A 99 -24.16 1.45 8.00
CA ALA A 99 -23.74 2.79 7.57
C ALA A 99 -22.53 2.75 6.64
N CYS A 100 -21.62 1.79 6.87
CA CYS A 100 -20.39 1.66 6.07
C CYS A 100 -20.14 0.18 5.81
N PRO A 101 -20.75 -0.39 4.75
CA PRO A 101 -20.50 -1.77 4.36
C PRO A 101 -19.02 -1.98 4.04
N ASP A 102 -18.62 -3.20 3.82
CA ASP A 102 -17.23 -3.56 3.56
C ASP A 102 -16.59 -2.59 2.54
N ALA A 103 -15.61 -1.84 3.00
CA ALA A 103 -14.91 -0.85 2.17
C ALA A 103 -14.17 -1.50 0.99
N ALA A 104 -13.79 -2.77 1.11
CA ALA A 104 -13.16 -3.50 0.02
C ALA A 104 -14.11 -3.68 -1.17
N GLU A 105 -15.41 -3.74 -0.92
CA GLU A 105 -16.41 -3.91 -1.99
C GLU A 105 -16.93 -2.58 -2.50
N ASN A 106 -17.19 -1.62 -1.64
CA ASN A 106 -17.98 -0.45 -1.99
C ASN A 106 -17.23 0.87 -1.88
N GLY A 107 -16.12 0.92 -1.18
CA GLY A 107 -15.45 2.19 -0.95
C GLY A 107 -16.41 3.23 -0.37
N CYS A 108 -17.22 2.84 0.56
CA CYS A 108 -18.42 3.57 0.98
C CYS A 108 -18.15 4.93 1.61
N CYS A 109 -17.00 5.09 2.20
CA CYS A 109 -16.66 6.32 2.87
C CYS A 109 -15.73 7.17 2.05
#